data_247a6c68df926324d6b03e10a20516a6
#
_entry.id   247a6c68df926324d6b03e10a20516a6
#
_cell.length_a   1.000
_cell.length_b   1.000
_cell.length_c   1.000
_cell.angle_alpha   90.00
_cell.angle_beta   90.00
_cell.angle_gamma   90.00
#
_symmetry.space_group_name_H-M   'P 1'
#
loop_
_entity.id
_entity.type
_entity.pdbx_description
1 polymer ?
#
loop_
_entity_poly.entity_id
_entity_poly.type
_entity_poly.pdbx_seq_one_letter_code
_entity_poly.pdbx_strand_id
1 'polypeptide(L)'
;INDSYKQRVTSNRDMVCLISDIHYGIKTTNAISPYDSDVCKQKMDYLINKTIAFSLENDVDKLYLMILGDEISGLIHNTTRLEQREDVVSQVIEVSELLYESIVKLAKNLPFVVVGLAQGNHSRVMADKKDSLEQENFTRLIKEFLKLRLANISNVLLLENKFDESIIELNIRGYNVIGLHGQNDRLNNLSRLIEMFDKKIDYICLGHYHQSKEFENNKTEVIVNGCFSGD
;
A
#
# COMPACT_ATOMS: atom_id res chain seq x y z
N ILE A 1 -6.29 -15.05 29.14
CA ILE A 1 -6.76 -14.98 27.75
C ILE A 1 -8.27 -15.06 27.83
N ASN A 2 -8.96 -13.94 27.72
CA ASN A 2 -10.41 -13.91 27.82
C ASN A 2 -11.01 -14.16 26.43
N ASP A 3 -11.66 -15.32 26.28
CA ASP A 3 -12.57 -15.69 25.21
C ASP A 3 -13.83 -14.82 25.28
N SER A 4 -13.77 -13.61 24.78
CA SER A 4 -14.97 -12.82 24.51
C SER A 4 -14.94 -12.29 23.06
N TYR A 5 -14.74 -13.21 22.09
CA TYR A 5 -15.28 -12.96 20.77
C TYR A 5 -16.81 -13.08 20.87
N LYS A 6 -17.45 -11.99 21.28
CA LYS A 6 -18.86 -11.81 21.02
C LYS A 6 -19.05 -12.06 19.52
N GLN A 7 -19.94 -12.99 19.17
CA GLN A 7 -20.45 -13.11 17.80
C GLN A 7 -20.95 -11.71 17.39
N ARG A 8 -20.10 -10.97 16.68
CA ARG A 8 -20.51 -9.72 16.08
C ARG A 8 -21.51 -10.10 14.98
N VAL A 9 -22.67 -9.51 15.02
CA VAL A 9 -23.60 -9.53 13.88
C VAL A 9 -22.81 -8.96 12.71
N THR A 10 -22.64 -9.70 11.63
CA THR A 10 -21.93 -9.23 10.44
C THR A 10 -22.69 -8.05 9.88
N SER A 11 -22.04 -6.90 9.78
CA SER A 11 -22.64 -5.66 9.27
C SER A 11 -22.86 -5.69 7.76
N ASN A 12 -22.23 -6.67 7.07
CA ASN A 12 -22.11 -6.73 5.62
C ASN A 12 -21.35 -5.52 5.02
N ARG A 13 -20.43 -4.93 5.74
CA ARG A 13 -19.59 -3.82 5.29
C ARG A 13 -18.12 -4.21 5.34
N ASP A 14 -17.41 -3.98 4.24
CA ASP A 14 -15.95 -4.06 4.16
C ASP A 14 -15.40 -2.67 3.80
N MET A 15 -14.16 -2.43 4.17
CA MET A 15 -13.47 -1.17 3.90
C MET A 15 -12.17 -1.43 3.13
N VAL A 16 -11.84 -0.57 2.19
CA VAL A 16 -10.53 -0.51 1.54
C VAL A 16 -9.80 0.73 2.04
N CYS A 17 -8.58 0.55 2.51
CA CYS A 17 -7.66 1.65 2.83
C CYS A 17 -6.50 1.60 1.84
N LEU A 18 -6.24 2.69 1.14
CA LEU A 18 -5.16 2.82 0.17
C LEU A 18 -4.01 3.63 0.78
N ILE A 19 -2.80 3.12 0.62
CA ILE A 19 -1.56 3.83 0.95
C ILE A 19 -0.63 3.70 -0.25
N SER A 20 -0.03 4.80 -0.72
CA SER A 20 0.97 4.81 -1.77
C SER A 20 1.99 5.91 -1.55
N ASP A 21 3.13 5.79 -2.18
CA ASP A 21 4.12 6.87 -2.26
C ASP A 21 4.53 7.36 -0.86
N ILE A 22 4.85 6.41 0.04
CA ILE A 22 5.32 6.69 1.40
C ILE A 22 6.68 7.37 1.32
N HIS A 23 7.55 6.94 0.40
CA HIS A 23 8.90 7.47 0.19
C HIS A 23 9.68 7.61 1.50
N TYR A 24 9.63 6.57 2.35
CA TYR A 24 10.35 6.58 3.62
C TYR A 24 11.83 6.90 3.40
N GLY A 25 12.37 7.81 4.20
CA GLY A 25 13.76 8.27 4.10
C GLY A 25 13.96 9.53 3.26
N ILE A 26 12.98 9.98 2.47
CA ILE A 26 13.08 11.29 1.81
C ILE A 26 13.04 12.41 2.85
N LYS A 27 13.79 13.48 2.60
CA LYS A 27 13.73 14.70 3.42
C LYS A 27 13.39 15.90 2.55
N THR A 28 12.25 16.53 2.83
CA THR A 28 11.85 17.79 2.23
C THR A 28 11.77 18.89 3.31
N THR A 29 12.34 20.05 3.03
CA THR A 29 12.41 21.16 3.98
C THR A 29 11.58 22.38 3.54
N ASN A 30 10.69 22.19 2.54
CA ASN A 30 9.85 23.28 2.10
C ASN A 30 8.84 23.70 3.19
N ALA A 31 8.42 24.97 3.16
CA ALA A 31 7.56 25.54 4.19
C ALA A 31 6.10 25.03 4.13
N ILE A 32 5.67 24.44 3.01
CA ILE A 32 4.28 24.03 2.78
C ILE A 32 4.07 22.58 3.21
N SER A 33 5.01 21.70 2.86
CA SER A 33 4.92 20.27 3.14
C SER A 33 6.28 19.71 3.58
N PRO A 34 6.72 20.04 4.83
CA PRO A 34 7.92 19.41 5.35
C PRO A 34 7.67 17.92 5.56
N TYR A 35 8.64 17.08 5.16
CA TYR A 35 8.53 15.65 5.30
C TYR A 35 9.87 15.02 5.63
N ASP A 36 9.87 14.10 6.56
CA ASP A 36 10.97 13.22 6.93
C ASP A 36 10.41 11.96 7.61
N SER A 37 11.27 11.09 8.08
CA SER A 37 10.89 9.82 8.71
C SER A 37 10.05 10.01 9.98
N ASP A 38 10.26 11.08 10.75
CA ASP A 38 9.48 11.37 11.94
C ASP A 38 8.07 11.86 11.58
N VAL A 39 7.96 12.72 10.56
CA VAL A 39 6.66 13.16 10.00
C VAL A 39 5.92 11.98 9.37
N CYS A 40 6.64 11.09 8.67
CA CYS A 40 6.07 9.86 8.12
C CYS A 40 5.40 9.01 9.22
N LYS A 41 6.11 8.75 10.31
CA LYS A 41 5.59 7.98 11.45
C LYS A 41 4.34 8.63 12.06
N GLN A 42 4.34 9.96 12.21
CA GLN A 42 3.17 10.70 12.73
C GLN A 42 1.97 10.64 11.78
N LYS A 43 2.18 10.82 10.47
CA LYS A 43 1.12 10.70 9.47
C LYS A 43 0.56 9.28 9.44
N MET A 44 1.41 8.26 9.52
CA MET A 44 0.98 6.87 9.56
C MET A 44 0.13 6.58 10.79
N ASP A 45 0.57 6.99 11.97
CA ASP A 45 -0.21 6.82 13.21
C ASP A 45 -1.57 7.53 13.11
N TYR A 46 -1.61 8.74 12.57
CA TYR A 46 -2.84 9.48 12.34
C TYR A 46 -3.79 8.73 11.39
N LEU A 47 -3.30 8.27 10.23
CA LEU A 47 -4.08 7.53 9.24
C LEU A 47 -4.65 6.25 9.86
N ILE A 48 -3.83 5.47 10.55
CA ILE A 48 -4.25 4.21 11.18
C ILE A 48 -5.32 4.46 12.26
N ASN A 49 -5.14 5.48 13.09
CA ASN A 49 -6.15 5.84 14.10
C ASN A 49 -7.47 6.27 13.44
N LYS A 50 -7.43 7.05 12.37
CA LYS A 50 -8.64 7.43 11.61
C LYS A 50 -9.32 6.23 10.94
N THR A 51 -8.53 5.32 10.37
CA THR A 51 -9.03 4.07 9.77
C THR A 51 -9.75 3.21 10.81
N ILE A 52 -9.17 3.07 12.01
CA ILE A 52 -9.78 2.33 13.11
C ILE A 52 -11.10 3.01 13.53
N ALA A 53 -11.08 4.32 13.78
CA ALA A 53 -12.27 5.05 14.22
C ALA A 53 -13.41 4.91 13.21
N PHE A 54 -13.13 5.15 11.92
CA PHE A 54 -14.11 5.01 10.85
C PHE A 54 -14.63 3.58 10.72
N SER A 55 -13.76 2.59 10.84
CA SER A 55 -14.15 1.17 10.78
C SER A 55 -15.08 0.79 11.93
N LEU A 56 -14.82 1.28 13.13
CA LEU A 56 -15.66 1.02 14.31
C LEU A 56 -17.02 1.73 14.21
N GLU A 57 -17.04 2.99 13.76
CA GLU A 57 -18.28 3.75 13.55
C GLU A 57 -19.20 3.13 12.49
N ASN A 58 -18.62 2.44 11.51
CA ASN A 58 -19.35 1.81 10.41
C ASN A 58 -19.49 0.29 10.54
N ASP A 59 -19.13 -0.30 11.67
CA ASP A 59 -19.19 -1.74 11.91
C ASP A 59 -18.50 -2.57 10.81
N VAL A 60 -17.32 -2.18 10.37
CA VAL A 60 -16.59 -2.85 9.29
C VAL A 60 -16.21 -4.28 9.70
N ASP A 61 -16.59 -5.27 8.88
CA ASP A 61 -16.28 -6.67 9.12
C ASP A 61 -14.84 -7.00 8.72
N LYS A 62 -14.38 -6.45 7.59
CA LYS A 62 -13.06 -6.71 7.04
C LYS A 62 -12.45 -5.45 6.46
N LEU A 63 -11.20 -5.18 6.84
CA LEU A 63 -10.39 -4.13 6.25
C LEU A 63 -9.44 -4.73 5.22
N TYR A 64 -9.40 -4.14 4.03
CA TYR A 64 -8.39 -4.40 3.00
C TYR A 64 -7.43 -3.23 2.97
N LEU A 65 -6.20 -3.44 3.43
CA LEU A 65 -5.11 -2.47 3.35
C LEU A 65 -4.31 -2.75 2.07
N MET A 66 -4.36 -1.85 1.11
CA MET A 66 -3.61 -1.94 -0.14
C MET A 66 -2.46 -0.93 -0.11
N ILE A 67 -1.23 -1.44 -0.12
CA ILE A 67 0.00 -0.65 -0.21
C ILE A 67 0.42 -0.67 -1.67
N LEU A 68 0.24 0.46 -2.35
CA LEU A 68 0.35 0.59 -3.79
C LEU A 68 1.74 1.04 -4.25
N GLY A 69 2.79 0.54 -3.60
CA GLY A 69 4.19 0.77 -3.98
C GLY A 69 4.81 2.07 -3.45
N ASP A 70 6.09 2.22 -3.75
CA ASP A 70 6.96 3.32 -3.35
C ASP A 70 6.98 3.53 -1.83
N GLU A 71 7.18 2.42 -1.10
CA GLU A 71 7.31 2.41 0.36
C GLU A 71 8.55 3.17 0.83
N ILE A 72 9.64 3.11 0.05
CA ILE A 72 10.93 3.77 0.33
C ILE A 72 11.24 4.84 -0.72
N SER A 73 12.09 5.79 -0.37
CA SER A 73 12.66 6.75 -1.32
C SER A 73 13.64 6.09 -2.30
N GLY A 74 14.35 5.06 -1.85
CA GLY A 74 15.13 4.16 -2.69
C GLY A 74 16.40 4.78 -3.28
N LEU A 75 16.85 4.22 -4.42
CA LEU A 75 18.13 4.53 -5.04
C LEU A 75 18.05 5.15 -6.43
N ILE A 76 16.83 5.29 -7.00
CA ILE A 76 16.68 5.57 -8.43
C ILE A 76 16.99 7.01 -8.83
N HIS A 77 16.96 7.95 -7.90
CA HIS A 77 17.28 9.36 -8.14
C HIS A 77 18.52 9.79 -7.36
N ASN A 78 19.61 10.07 -8.06
CA ASN A 78 20.89 10.46 -7.43
C ASN A 78 20.77 11.74 -6.60
N THR A 79 20.00 12.73 -7.03
CA THR A 79 19.78 13.99 -6.30
C THR A 79 19.07 13.73 -4.98
N THR A 80 17.96 13.01 -5.01
CA THR A 80 17.18 12.65 -3.82
C THR A 80 18.01 11.79 -2.86
N ARG A 81 18.81 10.85 -3.39
CA ARG A 81 19.68 9.98 -2.60
C ARG A 81 20.69 10.75 -1.74
N LEU A 82 21.24 11.86 -2.24
CA LEU A 82 22.19 12.66 -1.49
C LEU A 82 21.53 13.51 -0.39
N GLU A 83 20.23 13.73 -0.49
CA GLU A 83 19.44 14.52 0.46
C GLU A 83 18.62 13.63 1.41
N GLN A 84 18.70 12.31 1.27
CA GLN A 84 18.02 11.36 2.15
C GLN A 84 18.57 11.43 3.57
N ARG A 85 17.69 11.28 4.54
CA ARG A 85 18.07 11.19 5.96
C ARG A 85 18.65 9.83 6.31
N GLU A 86 18.05 8.76 5.77
CA GLU A 86 18.43 7.36 6.01
C GLU A 86 18.96 6.70 4.74
N ASP A 87 19.98 5.86 4.87
CA ASP A 87 20.43 4.98 3.79
C ASP A 87 19.35 3.95 3.42
N VAL A 88 19.45 3.36 2.23
CA VAL A 88 18.41 2.46 1.71
C VAL A 88 18.17 1.22 2.57
N VAL A 89 19.20 0.70 3.24
CA VAL A 89 19.05 -0.47 4.12
C VAL A 89 18.21 -0.08 5.35
N SER A 90 18.53 1.06 5.95
CA SER A 90 17.75 1.64 7.05
C SER A 90 16.31 1.93 6.62
N GLN A 91 16.10 2.49 5.43
CA GLN A 91 14.76 2.74 4.88
C GLN A 91 13.91 1.46 4.83
N VAL A 92 14.48 0.36 4.30
CA VAL A 92 13.79 -0.95 4.20
C VAL A 92 13.44 -1.50 5.58
N ILE A 93 14.39 -1.47 6.51
CA ILE A 93 14.19 -1.97 7.87
C ILE A 93 13.10 -1.16 8.60
N GLU A 94 13.25 0.17 8.60
CA GLU A 94 12.37 1.05 9.37
C GLU A 94 10.95 1.12 8.80
N VAL A 95 10.79 1.15 7.46
CA VAL A 95 9.43 1.12 6.86
C VAL A 95 8.76 -0.23 7.08
N SER A 96 9.52 -1.34 7.05
CA SER A 96 8.99 -2.66 7.36
C SER A 96 8.46 -2.73 8.78
N GLU A 97 9.19 -2.16 9.75
CA GLU A 97 8.75 -2.10 11.14
C GLU A 97 7.53 -1.18 11.30
N LEU A 98 7.53 -0.01 10.66
CA LEU A 98 6.39 0.92 10.68
C LEU A 98 5.11 0.28 10.11
N LEU A 99 5.22 -0.44 9.01
CA LEU A 99 4.09 -1.17 8.41
C LEU A 99 3.63 -2.31 9.33
N TYR A 100 4.56 -3.07 9.90
CA TYR A 100 4.23 -4.14 10.84
C TYR A 100 3.47 -3.59 12.06
N GLU A 101 3.97 -2.54 12.72
CA GLU A 101 3.30 -1.93 13.88
C GLU A 101 1.91 -1.41 13.52
N SER A 102 1.77 -0.80 12.33
CA SER A 102 0.50 -0.31 11.80
C SER A 102 -0.52 -1.44 11.60
N ILE A 103 -0.09 -2.55 10.97
CA ILE A 103 -0.94 -3.73 10.73
C ILE A 103 -1.34 -4.38 12.07
N VAL A 104 -0.42 -4.52 13.01
CA VAL A 104 -0.71 -5.05 14.35
C VAL A 104 -1.73 -4.18 15.08
N LYS A 105 -1.60 -2.85 14.98
CA LYS A 105 -2.55 -1.90 15.58
C LYS A 105 -3.94 -2.03 14.96
N LEU A 106 -4.03 -2.18 13.64
CA LEU A 106 -5.29 -2.48 12.95
C LEU A 106 -5.89 -3.81 13.43
N ALA A 107 -5.09 -4.88 13.45
CA ALA A 107 -5.54 -6.22 13.85
C ALA A 107 -6.02 -6.31 15.32
N LYS A 108 -5.47 -5.49 16.20
CA LYS A 108 -5.93 -5.40 17.59
C LYS A 108 -7.33 -4.76 17.74
N ASN A 109 -7.74 -3.96 16.78
CA ASN A 109 -8.96 -3.17 16.86
C ASN A 109 -10.05 -3.62 15.89
N LEU A 110 -9.70 -4.37 14.84
CA LEU A 110 -10.61 -4.79 13.77
C LEU A 110 -10.76 -6.31 13.72
N PRO A 111 -11.91 -6.82 13.28
CA PRO A 111 -12.17 -8.27 13.25
C PRO A 111 -11.22 -9.01 12.33
N PHE A 112 -10.93 -8.48 11.14
CA PHE A 112 -10.05 -9.09 10.16
C PHE A 112 -9.38 -8.04 9.26
N VAL A 113 -8.09 -8.24 8.97
CA VAL A 113 -7.29 -7.36 8.11
C VAL A 113 -6.65 -8.16 6.98
N VAL A 114 -6.87 -7.73 5.76
CA VAL A 114 -6.22 -8.28 4.56
C VAL A 114 -5.22 -7.24 4.07
N VAL A 115 -3.97 -7.64 3.84
CA VAL A 115 -2.90 -6.75 3.43
C VAL A 115 -2.36 -7.17 2.09
N GLY A 116 -2.34 -6.26 1.12
CA GLY A 116 -1.72 -6.46 -0.19
C GLY A 116 -0.63 -5.40 -0.43
N LEU A 117 0.49 -5.82 -1.03
CA LEU A 117 1.57 -4.93 -1.46
C LEU A 117 1.76 -5.06 -2.97
N ALA A 118 1.87 -3.93 -3.67
CA ALA A 118 2.28 -3.85 -5.07
C ALA A 118 3.68 -3.24 -5.16
N GLN A 119 4.50 -3.71 -6.10
CA GLN A 119 5.83 -3.16 -6.31
C GLN A 119 5.78 -1.76 -6.92
N GLY A 120 6.54 -0.82 -6.34
CA GLY A 120 6.78 0.51 -6.89
C GLY A 120 8.10 0.63 -7.65
N ASN A 121 8.33 1.76 -8.32
CA ASN A 121 9.57 2.00 -9.05
C ASN A 121 10.74 2.45 -8.16
N HIS A 122 10.48 3.12 -7.05
CA HIS A 122 11.51 3.55 -6.10
C HIS A 122 12.14 2.37 -5.33
N SER A 123 11.45 1.25 -5.25
CA SER A 123 11.95 0.04 -4.59
C SER A 123 12.89 -0.80 -5.46
N ARG A 124 13.25 -0.37 -6.69
CA ARG A 124 14.25 -1.06 -7.52
C ARG A 124 15.63 -0.99 -6.89
N VAL A 125 16.36 -2.10 -6.98
CA VAL A 125 17.76 -2.19 -6.49
C VAL A 125 18.73 -1.41 -7.39
N MET A 126 18.44 -1.34 -8.70
CA MET A 126 19.27 -0.61 -9.68
C MET A 126 18.59 0.70 -10.08
N ALA A 127 19.38 1.78 -10.15
CA ALA A 127 18.90 3.10 -10.56
C ALA A 127 18.42 3.12 -12.01
N ASP A 128 19.19 2.51 -12.94
CA ASP A 128 18.78 2.41 -14.34
C ASP A 128 17.77 1.24 -14.51
N LYS A 129 16.62 1.56 -15.07
CA LYS A 129 15.56 0.57 -15.34
C LYS A 129 16.02 -0.54 -16.29
N LYS A 130 16.95 -0.23 -17.21
CA LYS A 130 17.46 -1.20 -18.20
C LYS A 130 18.35 -2.27 -17.57
N ASP A 131 19.00 -1.92 -16.46
CA ASP A 131 19.90 -2.81 -15.73
C ASP A 131 19.19 -3.51 -14.56
N SER A 132 17.93 -3.19 -14.31
CA SER A 132 17.14 -3.73 -13.21
C SER A 132 16.41 -5.00 -13.62
N LEU A 133 16.58 -6.07 -12.86
CA LEU A 133 15.69 -7.23 -12.94
C LEU A 133 14.41 -6.93 -12.17
N GLU A 134 13.27 -7.32 -12.73
CA GLU A 134 11.94 -7.08 -12.12
C GLU A 134 11.84 -7.68 -10.71
N GLN A 135 12.50 -8.82 -10.48
CA GLN A 135 12.53 -9.51 -9.20
C GLN A 135 13.46 -8.86 -8.17
N GLU A 136 14.40 -7.99 -8.60
CA GLU A 136 15.30 -7.23 -7.72
C GLU A 136 14.60 -5.95 -7.23
N ASN A 137 13.68 -6.13 -6.27
CA ASN A 137 12.85 -5.07 -5.75
C ASN A 137 12.75 -5.17 -4.22
N PHE A 138 12.99 -4.06 -3.53
CA PHE A 138 12.97 -4.00 -2.06
C PHE A 138 11.57 -4.27 -1.47
N THR A 139 10.48 -4.01 -2.20
CA THR A 139 9.12 -4.37 -1.75
C THR A 139 9.02 -5.87 -1.42
N ARG A 140 9.77 -6.75 -2.12
CA ARG A 140 9.82 -8.18 -1.80
C ARG A 140 10.44 -8.45 -0.43
N LEU A 141 11.51 -7.74 -0.06
CA LEU A 141 12.10 -7.86 1.26
C LEU A 141 11.14 -7.36 2.35
N ILE A 142 10.48 -6.24 2.12
CA ILE A 142 9.44 -5.69 3.01
C ILE A 142 8.32 -6.74 3.19
N LYS A 143 7.84 -7.34 2.09
CA LYS A 143 6.80 -8.38 2.12
C LYS A 143 7.23 -9.62 2.91
N GLU A 144 8.46 -10.12 2.71
CA GLU A 144 8.97 -11.27 3.46
C GLU A 144 9.16 -10.93 4.95
N PHE A 145 9.62 -9.73 5.28
CA PHE A 145 9.70 -9.26 6.66
C PHE A 145 8.31 -9.27 7.33
N LEU A 146 7.31 -8.71 6.66
CA LEU A 146 5.93 -8.71 7.14
C LEU A 146 5.38 -10.13 7.28
N LYS A 147 5.65 -11.02 6.32
CA LYS A 147 5.22 -12.43 6.36
C LYS A 147 5.74 -13.16 7.59
N LEU A 148 7.03 -12.99 7.89
CA LEU A 148 7.64 -13.60 9.07
C LEU A 148 7.08 -13.03 10.38
N ARG A 149 6.90 -11.71 10.46
CA ARG A 149 6.46 -11.02 11.68
C ARG A 149 4.96 -11.22 11.96
N LEU A 150 4.13 -11.31 10.92
CA LEU A 150 2.68 -11.46 11.02
C LEU A 150 2.21 -12.91 11.11
N ALA A 151 3.10 -13.91 10.97
CA ALA A 151 2.78 -15.33 10.89
C ALA A 151 1.89 -15.86 12.04
N ASN A 152 2.00 -15.26 13.22
CA ASN A 152 1.26 -15.68 14.41
C ASN A 152 0.05 -14.79 14.73
N ILE A 153 -0.35 -13.89 13.81
CA ILE A 153 -1.50 -13.01 14.02
C ILE A 153 -2.69 -13.57 13.22
N SER A 154 -3.57 -14.27 13.89
CA SER A 154 -4.62 -15.10 13.28
C SER A 154 -5.66 -14.35 12.46
N ASN A 155 -5.86 -13.06 12.73
CA ASN A 155 -6.83 -12.20 12.02
C ASN A 155 -6.17 -11.26 11.00
N VAL A 156 -4.95 -11.60 10.55
CA VAL A 156 -4.26 -10.92 9.44
C VAL A 156 -3.99 -11.91 8.33
N LEU A 157 -4.33 -11.53 7.11
CA LEU A 157 -3.97 -12.24 5.89
C LEU A 157 -3.08 -11.35 5.02
N LEU A 158 -1.82 -11.74 4.85
CA LEU A 158 -0.94 -11.12 3.86
C LEU A 158 -1.14 -11.82 2.50
N LEU A 159 -1.50 -11.06 1.47
CA LEU A 159 -1.79 -11.59 0.15
C LEU A 159 -0.52 -11.97 -0.61
N GLU A 160 -0.60 -13.08 -1.33
CA GLU A 160 0.36 -13.42 -2.37
C GLU A 160 -0.18 -12.92 -3.72
N ASN A 161 0.61 -12.14 -4.45
CA ASN A 161 0.27 -11.64 -5.78
C ASN A 161 0.43 -12.79 -6.77
N LYS A 162 -0.68 -13.27 -7.37
CA LYS A 162 -0.68 -14.49 -8.19
C LYS A 162 -0.47 -14.20 -9.67
N PHE A 163 -0.93 -13.06 -10.14
CA PHE A 163 -0.85 -12.67 -11.55
C PHE A 163 0.50 -12.04 -11.87
N ASP A 164 0.89 -11.06 -11.06
CA ASP A 164 2.12 -10.30 -11.20
C ASP A 164 2.48 -9.69 -9.83
N GLU A 165 3.77 -9.63 -9.46
CA GLU A 165 4.22 -9.08 -8.18
C GLU A 165 3.85 -7.59 -7.99
N SER A 166 3.62 -6.88 -9.10
CA SER A 166 3.20 -5.48 -9.09
C SER A 166 1.68 -5.29 -8.98
N ILE A 167 0.88 -6.38 -9.01
CA ILE A 167 -0.58 -6.31 -9.05
C ILE A 167 -1.21 -7.04 -7.86
N ILE A 168 -1.97 -6.30 -7.06
CA ILE A 168 -2.84 -6.84 -6.02
C ILE A 168 -4.18 -7.18 -6.66
N GLU A 169 -4.64 -8.42 -6.52
CA GLU A 169 -5.97 -8.84 -6.95
C GLU A 169 -6.83 -9.20 -5.76
N LEU A 170 -8.04 -8.63 -5.71
CA LEU A 170 -9.02 -8.89 -4.67
C LEU A 170 -10.41 -9.13 -5.29
N ASN A 171 -11.18 -10.00 -4.64
CA ASN A 171 -12.62 -10.03 -4.79
C ASN A 171 -13.25 -9.60 -3.47
N ILE A 172 -13.90 -8.44 -3.47
CA ILE A 172 -14.51 -7.84 -2.29
C ILE A 172 -16.02 -7.88 -2.50
N ARG A 173 -16.71 -8.77 -1.83
CA ARG A 173 -18.17 -8.93 -1.90
C ARG A 173 -18.72 -9.03 -3.34
N GLY A 174 -17.98 -9.69 -4.23
CA GLY A 174 -18.35 -9.86 -5.63
C GLY A 174 -17.78 -8.84 -6.58
N TYR A 175 -17.19 -7.73 -6.09
CA TYR A 175 -16.47 -6.75 -6.90
C TYR A 175 -15.01 -7.18 -7.10
N ASN A 176 -14.55 -7.19 -8.34
CA ASN A 176 -13.15 -7.43 -8.68
C ASN A 176 -12.37 -6.12 -8.60
N VAL A 177 -11.45 -6.06 -7.66
CA VAL A 177 -10.62 -4.89 -7.37
C VAL A 177 -9.17 -5.23 -7.66
N ILE A 178 -8.47 -4.40 -8.41
CA ILE A 178 -7.03 -4.48 -8.61
C ILE A 178 -6.34 -3.24 -8.07
N GLY A 179 -5.15 -3.44 -7.52
CA GLY A 179 -4.29 -2.37 -7.04
C GLY A 179 -2.90 -2.52 -7.61
N LEU A 180 -2.32 -1.42 -8.07
CA LEU A 180 -0.96 -1.37 -8.62
C LEU A 180 -0.37 0.03 -8.42
N HIS A 181 0.96 0.13 -8.54
CA HIS A 181 1.60 1.44 -8.38
C HIS A 181 1.30 2.40 -9.55
N GLY A 182 1.34 1.93 -10.79
CA GLY A 182 0.99 2.75 -11.95
C GLY A 182 2.16 3.18 -12.84
N GLN A 183 3.42 2.91 -12.45
CA GLN A 183 4.61 3.32 -13.22
C GLN A 183 4.74 2.66 -14.60
N ASN A 184 4.17 1.48 -14.78
CA ASN A 184 4.21 0.74 -16.05
C ASN A 184 2.93 0.96 -16.87
N ASP A 185 1.86 1.37 -16.22
CA ASP A 185 0.54 1.52 -16.81
C ASP A 185 0.15 2.99 -16.78
N ARG A 186 0.51 3.67 -17.87
CA ARG A 186 0.03 5.05 -18.04
C ARG A 186 -1.50 5.04 -18.02
N LEU A 187 -2.10 6.04 -17.40
CA LEU A 187 -3.57 6.22 -17.38
C LEU A 187 -4.22 6.05 -18.78
N ASN A 188 -3.46 6.33 -19.84
CA ASN A 188 -3.88 6.14 -21.23
C ASN A 188 -3.95 4.67 -21.69
N ASN A 189 -3.41 3.73 -20.92
CA ASN A 189 -3.34 2.30 -21.29
C ASN A 189 -4.23 1.42 -20.38
N LEU A 190 -5.10 2.01 -19.57
CA LEU A 190 -5.96 1.27 -18.64
C LEU A 190 -6.85 0.25 -19.35
N SER A 191 -7.36 0.57 -20.54
CA SER A 191 -8.18 -0.38 -21.31
C SER A 191 -7.41 -1.66 -21.63
N ARG A 192 -6.12 -1.54 -22.00
CA ARG A 192 -5.27 -2.70 -22.23
C ARG A 192 -5.01 -3.51 -20.96
N LEU A 193 -4.82 -2.83 -19.82
CA LEU A 193 -4.69 -3.52 -18.54
C LEU A 193 -5.95 -4.31 -18.21
N ILE A 194 -7.13 -3.71 -18.36
CA ILE A 194 -8.42 -4.37 -18.12
C ILE A 194 -8.59 -5.61 -19.02
N GLU A 195 -8.19 -5.51 -20.29
CA GLU A 195 -8.28 -6.60 -21.28
C GLU A 195 -7.37 -7.79 -20.94
N MET A 196 -6.32 -7.61 -20.12
CA MET A 196 -5.44 -8.70 -19.68
C MET A 196 -6.11 -9.67 -18.68
N PHE A 197 -7.21 -9.26 -18.08
CA PHE A 197 -7.94 -10.09 -17.12
C PHE A 197 -9.14 -10.78 -17.79
N ASP A 198 -9.27 -12.10 -17.62
CA ASP A 198 -10.40 -12.90 -18.11
C ASP A 198 -11.71 -12.66 -17.32
N LYS A 199 -11.81 -11.53 -16.62
CA LYS A 199 -12.95 -11.16 -15.79
C LYS A 199 -13.19 -9.66 -15.84
N LYS A 200 -14.43 -9.25 -15.60
CA LYS A 200 -14.75 -7.84 -15.42
C LYS A 200 -13.97 -7.30 -14.22
N ILE A 201 -13.28 -6.18 -14.38
CA ILE A 201 -12.68 -5.41 -13.30
C ILE A 201 -13.65 -4.28 -12.94
N ASP A 202 -14.02 -4.19 -11.68
CA ASP A 202 -14.94 -3.16 -11.18
C ASP A 202 -14.19 -1.92 -10.71
N TYR A 203 -13.03 -2.13 -10.03
CA TYR A 203 -12.20 -1.04 -9.49
C TYR A 203 -10.73 -1.23 -9.81
N ILE A 204 -10.06 -0.12 -10.14
CA ILE A 204 -8.60 -0.03 -10.27
C ILE A 204 -8.10 1.03 -9.30
N CYS A 205 -7.18 0.66 -8.39
CA CYS A 205 -6.54 1.57 -7.44
C CYS A 205 -5.09 1.78 -7.85
N LEU A 206 -4.68 3.04 -8.03
CA LEU A 206 -3.35 3.45 -8.51
C LEU A 206 -2.64 4.36 -7.50
N GLY A 207 -1.31 4.22 -7.35
CA GLY A 207 -0.40 5.20 -6.76
C GLY A 207 0.31 6.03 -7.81
N HIS A 208 1.58 6.41 -7.57
CA HIS A 208 2.56 6.98 -8.50
C HIS A 208 2.32 8.43 -8.96
N TYR A 209 1.07 8.83 -9.15
CA TYR A 209 0.75 10.11 -9.78
C TYR A 209 0.76 11.29 -8.81
N HIS A 210 0.90 11.04 -7.52
CA HIS A 210 0.91 12.03 -6.44
C HIS A 210 -0.32 12.97 -6.41
N GLN A 211 -1.38 12.59 -7.10
CA GLN A 211 -2.63 13.36 -7.21
C GLN A 211 -3.82 12.47 -6.95
N SER A 212 -4.74 12.91 -6.10
CA SER A 212 -5.99 12.20 -5.89
C SER A 212 -6.96 12.48 -7.04
N LYS A 213 -7.42 11.42 -7.71
CA LYS A 213 -8.40 11.49 -8.82
C LYS A 213 -9.31 10.28 -8.78
N GLU A 214 -10.54 10.47 -9.24
CA GLU A 214 -11.53 9.42 -9.43
C GLU A 214 -12.25 9.63 -10.76
N PHE A 215 -12.35 8.59 -11.57
CA PHE A 215 -13.00 8.64 -12.87
C PHE A 215 -13.37 7.24 -13.37
N GLU A 216 -14.28 7.16 -14.31
CA GLU A 216 -14.69 5.90 -14.96
C GLU A 216 -13.93 5.69 -16.28
N ASN A 217 -13.47 4.46 -16.51
CA ASN A 217 -12.91 3.99 -17.78
C ASN A 217 -13.59 2.66 -18.17
N ASN A 218 -14.37 2.65 -19.25
CA ASN A 218 -15.05 1.44 -19.75
C ASN A 218 -15.82 0.65 -18.67
N LYS A 219 -16.60 1.32 -17.83
CA LYS A 219 -17.37 0.74 -16.70
C LYS A 219 -16.51 0.20 -15.56
N THR A 220 -15.23 0.53 -15.52
CA THR A 220 -14.31 0.30 -14.42
C THR A 220 -14.08 1.62 -13.71
N GLU A 221 -14.28 1.66 -12.42
CA GLU A 221 -13.97 2.82 -11.60
C GLU A 221 -12.48 2.88 -11.28
N VAL A 222 -11.85 4.01 -11.53
CA VAL A 222 -10.42 4.22 -11.34
C VAL A 222 -10.19 5.23 -10.23
N ILE A 223 -9.48 4.79 -9.20
CA ILE A 223 -9.13 5.59 -8.04
C ILE A 223 -7.62 5.77 -8.03
N VAL A 224 -7.17 7.00 -8.25
CA VAL A 224 -5.77 7.38 -8.11
C VAL A 224 -5.56 7.93 -6.72
N ASN A 225 -4.71 7.28 -5.94
CA ASN A 225 -4.39 7.69 -4.57
C ASN A 225 -3.38 8.84 -4.57
N GLY A 226 -3.59 9.81 -3.70
CA GLY A 226 -2.62 10.90 -3.48
C GLY A 226 -1.36 10.41 -2.79
N CYS A 227 -0.27 11.18 -2.91
CA CYS A 227 1.01 10.88 -2.31
C CYS A 227 0.95 10.95 -0.78
N PHE A 228 1.46 9.93 -0.09
CA PHE A 228 1.53 9.93 1.36
C PHE A 228 2.58 10.94 1.88
N SER A 229 3.69 11.12 1.17
CA SER A 229 4.74 12.10 1.52
C SER A 229 4.23 13.55 1.41
N GLY A 230 3.23 13.82 0.55
CA GLY A 230 2.54 15.11 0.52
C GLY A 230 3.26 16.16 -0.31
N ASP A 231 3.72 15.82 -1.50
CA ASP A 231 4.27 16.76 -2.49
C ASP A 231 3.17 17.58 -3.15
#